data_fb292c905c3048fafdfd039429b1921f
#
_entry.id   fb292c905c3048fafdfd039429b1921f
#
_cell.length_a   1.000
_cell.length_b   1.000
_cell.length_c   1.000
_cell.angle_alpha   90.00
_cell.angle_beta   90.00
_cell.angle_gamma   90.00
#
_symmetry.space_group_name_H-M   'P 1'
#
loop_
_entity.id
_entity.type
_entity.pdbx_description
1 polymer ?
#
loop_
_entity_poly.entity_id
_entity_poly.type
_entity_poly.pdbx_seq_one_letter_code
_entity_poly.pdbx_strand_id
1 'polypeptide(L)'
;MAATGLDIRLMQQPPNSPDMNVLDLGFFRSIRSLIDCRNPTTIEELIHDVEEEFEEYDVENLNRVFLTVQMCMKEVMKIGGGNRYRQPHMNKRRLEREGRLPHRLSCQKDIYDAAIAYLAQYS
;
A
#
# COMPACT_ATOMS: atom_id res chain seq x y z
N MET A 1 -6.76 -20.72 8.64
CA MET A 1 -7.04 -19.29 8.45
C MET A 1 -8.46 -18.89 8.84
N ALA A 2 -9.34 -19.83 8.92
CA ALA A 2 -10.73 -19.56 9.34
C ALA A 2 -10.86 -19.09 10.80
N ALA A 3 -9.86 -19.33 11.65
CA ALA A 3 -9.91 -19.04 13.08
C ALA A 3 -10.03 -17.54 13.41
N THR A 4 -9.67 -16.64 12.49
CA THR A 4 -9.70 -15.20 12.71
C THR A 4 -10.97 -14.51 12.18
N GLY A 5 -11.81 -15.24 11.44
CA GLY A 5 -12.97 -14.64 10.76
C GLY A 5 -12.61 -13.73 9.59
N LEU A 6 -11.33 -13.63 9.22
CA LEU A 6 -10.86 -12.84 8.09
C LEU A 6 -10.76 -13.70 6.83
N ASP A 7 -11.18 -13.17 5.70
CA ASP A 7 -11.00 -13.81 4.39
C ASP A 7 -9.61 -13.44 3.86
N ILE A 8 -8.63 -14.30 4.12
CA ILE A 8 -7.24 -14.09 3.68
C ILE A 8 -6.95 -15.04 2.53
N ARG A 9 -6.53 -14.48 1.39
CA ARG A 9 -6.24 -15.24 0.18
C ARG A 9 -4.84 -14.95 -0.31
N LEU A 10 -4.14 -16.00 -0.76
CA LEU A 10 -2.85 -15.87 -1.42
C LEU A 10 -3.10 -15.59 -2.91
N MET A 11 -2.61 -14.44 -3.39
CA MET A 11 -2.77 -14.03 -4.78
C MET A 11 -1.43 -13.59 -5.33
N GLN A 12 -1.18 -13.90 -6.61
CA GLN A 12 0.03 -13.45 -7.28
C GLN A 12 -0.11 -11.98 -7.67
N GLN A 13 0.92 -11.18 -7.35
CA GLN A 13 0.98 -9.79 -7.76
C GLN A 13 1.19 -9.68 -9.27
N PRO A 14 0.53 -8.75 -9.96
CA PRO A 14 0.81 -8.49 -11.37
C PRO A 14 2.28 -8.12 -11.59
N PRO A 15 2.93 -8.61 -12.66
CA PRO A 15 4.32 -8.28 -12.92
C PRO A 15 4.51 -6.78 -13.18
N ASN A 16 5.68 -6.24 -12.82
CA ASN A 16 6.06 -4.84 -12.99
C ASN A 16 5.08 -3.85 -12.34
N SER A 17 4.49 -4.25 -11.21
CA SER A 17 3.50 -3.43 -10.49
C SER A 17 3.84 -3.30 -9.01
N PRO A 18 5.01 -2.71 -8.65
CA PRO A 18 5.39 -2.55 -7.24
C PRO A 18 4.41 -1.66 -6.46
N ASP A 19 3.73 -0.75 -7.14
CA ASP A 19 2.74 0.14 -6.52
C ASP A 19 1.49 -0.60 -6.04
N MET A 20 1.30 -1.86 -6.46
CA MET A 20 0.21 -2.72 -6.00
C MET A 20 0.59 -3.51 -4.75
N ASN A 21 1.80 -3.37 -4.26
CA ASN A 21 2.30 -4.08 -3.09
C ASN A 21 2.63 -3.06 -1.99
N VAL A 22 1.89 -3.10 -0.89
CA VAL A 22 2.08 -2.18 0.23
C VAL A 22 3.50 -2.27 0.82
N LEU A 23 4.10 -3.44 0.82
CA LEU A 23 5.45 -3.66 1.34
C LEU A 23 6.49 -2.93 0.48
N ASP A 24 6.40 -3.07 -0.84
CA ASP A 24 7.33 -2.41 -1.78
C ASP A 24 7.05 -0.92 -1.89
N LEU A 25 5.79 -0.50 -1.75
CA LEU A 25 5.39 0.88 -1.94
C LEU A 25 5.96 1.81 -0.86
N GLY A 26 6.07 1.35 0.37
CA GLY A 26 6.55 2.22 1.43
C GLY A 26 7.00 1.54 2.71
N PHE A 27 6.47 0.36 3.02
CA PHE A 27 6.73 -0.30 4.30
C PHE A 27 8.21 -0.68 4.47
N PHE A 28 8.80 -1.38 3.49
CA PHE A 28 10.19 -1.80 3.57
C PHE A 28 11.14 -0.61 3.63
N ARG A 29 10.87 0.44 2.87
CA ARG A 29 11.67 1.65 2.88
C ARG A 29 11.62 2.34 4.24
N SER A 30 10.46 2.40 4.86
CA SER A 30 10.29 2.98 6.19
C SER A 30 11.07 2.21 7.25
N ILE A 31 10.95 0.88 7.25
CA ILE A 31 11.69 0.01 8.17
C ILE A 31 13.20 0.19 7.97
N ARG A 32 13.66 0.19 6.73
CA ARG A 32 15.08 0.38 6.41
C ARG A 32 15.61 1.71 6.94
N SER A 33 14.87 2.79 6.78
CA SER A 33 15.27 4.10 7.29
C SER A 33 15.41 4.11 8.81
N LEU A 34 14.50 3.45 9.52
CA LEU A 34 14.55 3.34 10.98
C LEU A 34 15.75 2.50 11.44
N ILE A 35 16.05 1.42 10.72
CA ILE A 35 17.22 0.57 11.00
C ILE A 35 18.52 1.35 10.76
N ASP A 36 18.60 2.11 9.67
CA ASP A 36 19.78 2.93 9.37
C ASP A 36 20.07 3.93 10.49
N CYS A 37 19.04 4.49 11.13
CA CYS A 37 19.21 5.37 12.28
C CYS A 37 19.78 4.66 13.52
N ARG A 38 19.50 3.37 13.69
CA ARG A 38 20.04 2.56 14.81
C ARG A 38 21.48 2.13 14.57
N ASN A 39 21.89 2.03 13.32
CA ASN A 39 23.24 1.67 12.89
C ASN A 39 23.74 0.35 13.50
N PRO A 40 23.07 -0.80 13.27
CA PRO A 40 23.51 -2.08 13.83
C PRO A 40 24.85 -2.48 13.24
N THR A 41 25.71 -3.11 14.07
CA THR A 41 27.06 -3.51 13.67
C THR A 41 27.23 -5.02 13.54
N THR A 42 26.27 -5.80 14.04
CA THR A 42 26.29 -7.27 13.93
C THR A 42 24.96 -7.76 13.33
N ILE A 43 24.97 -9.02 12.86
CA ILE A 43 23.75 -9.64 12.31
C ILE A 43 22.70 -9.79 13.39
N GLU A 44 23.10 -10.16 14.60
CA GLU A 44 22.21 -10.31 15.75
C GLU A 44 21.52 -8.98 16.11
N GLU A 45 22.29 -7.89 16.12
CA GLU A 45 21.74 -6.55 16.34
C GLU A 45 20.77 -6.16 15.23
N LEU A 46 21.11 -6.47 13.97
CA LEU A 46 20.23 -6.18 12.83
C LEU A 46 18.89 -6.90 12.95
N ILE A 47 18.92 -8.20 13.28
CA ILE A 47 17.68 -8.99 13.45
C ILE A 47 16.83 -8.42 14.58
N HIS A 48 17.45 -8.11 15.71
CA HIS A 48 16.76 -7.52 16.86
C HIS A 48 16.12 -6.19 16.50
N ASP A 49 16.84 -5.32 15.80
CA ASP A 49 16.37 -4.00 15.40
C ASP A 49 15.19 -4.10 14.41
N VAL A 50 15.27 -5.02 13.46
CA VAL A 50 14.17 -5.25 12.48
C VAL A 50 12.90 -5.72 13.19
N GLU A 51 13.03 -6.70 14.09
CA GLU A 51 11.89 -7.22 14.85
C GLU A 51 11.24 -6.14 15.71
N GLU A 52 12.06 -5.34 16.39
CA GLU A 52 11.57 -4.28 17.26
C GLU A 52 10.88 -3.16 16.47
N GLU A 53 11.48 -2.72 15.36
CA GLU A 53 10.87 -1.71 14.50
C GLU A 53 9.58 -2.22 13.84
N PHE A 54 9.52 -3.49 13.51
CA PHE A 54 8.30 -4.09 12.96
C PHE A 54 7.16 -4.08 14.00
N GLU A 55 7.45 -4.44 15.24
CA GLU A 55 6.44 -4.46 16.32
C GLU A 55 5.97 -3.05 16.71
N GLU A 56 6.86 -2.08 16.66
CA GLU A 56 6.59 -0.70 17.06
C GLU A 56 6.17 0.21 15.90
N TYR A 57 5.98 -0.37 14.71
CA TYR A 57 5.67 0.42 13.51
C TYR A 57 4.38 1.22 13.70
N ASP A 58 4.45 2.51 13.35
CA ASP A 58 3.34 3.44 13.49
C ASP A 58 2.18 3.04 12.58
N VAL A 59 1.03 2.75 13.18
CA VAL A 59 -0.19 2.36 12.48
C VAL A 59 -0.66 3.45 11.51
N GLU A 60 -0.48 4.72 11.88
CA GLU A 60 -0.85 5.83 11.00
C GLU A 60 0.01 5.88 9.73
N ASN A 61 1.30 5.58 9.85
CA ASN A 61 2.17 5.46 8.67
C ASN A 61 1.72 4.31 7.77
N LEU A 62 1.33 3.18 8.37
CA LEU A 62 0.82 2.04 7.61
C LEU A 62 -0.47 2.40 6.89
N ASN A 63 -1.38 3.12 7.56
CA ASN A 63 -2.61 3.61 6.95
C ASN A 63 -2.32 4.48 5.72
N ARG A 64 -1.34 5.39 5.81
CA ARG A 64 -0.96 6.24 4.67
C ARG A 64 -0.49 5.43 3.47
N VAL A 65 0.29 4.37 3.71
CA VAL A 65 0.78 3.50 2.63
C VAL A 65 -0.38 2.74 1.99
N PHE A 66 -1.30 2.21 2.79
CA PHE A 66 -2.49 1.53 2.26
C PHE A 66 -3.39 2.47 1.45
N LEU A 67 -3.54 3.73 1.86
CA LEU A 67 -4.26 4.71 1.08
C LEU A 67 -3.60 4.97 -0.28
N THR A 68 -2.27 5.03 -0.31
CA THR A 68 -1.52 5.19 -1.56
C THR A 68 -1.75 4.00 -2.49
N VAL A 69 -1.75 2.77 -1.98
CA VAL A 69 -2.07 1.57 -2.77
C VAL A 69 -3.47 1.69 -3.39
N GLN A 70 -4.46 2.09 -2.61
CA GLN A 70 -5.83 2.25 -3.11
C GLN A 70 -5.93 3.32 -4.19
N MET A 71 -5.20 4.43 -4.02
CA MET A 71 -5.13 5.49 -5.03
C MET A 71 -4.50 4.97 -6.33
N CYS A 72 -3.42 4.19 -6.23
CA CYS A 72 -2.79 3.57 -7.38
C CYS A 72 -3.73 2.59 -8.08
N MET A 73 -4.48 1.78 -7.33
CA MET A 73 -5.47 0.86 -7.89
C MET A 73 -6.51 1.61 -8.71
N LYS A 74 -7.00 2.75 -8.21
CA LYS A 74 -7.96 3.58 -8.95
C LYS A 74 -7.37 4.11 -10.26
N GLU A 75 -6.12 4.54 -10.24
CA GLU A 75 -5.44 5.02 -11.45
C GLU A 75 -5.26 3.89 -12.48
N VAL A 76 -4.91 2.69 -12.03
CA VAL A 76 -4.80 1.52 -12.91
C VAL A 76 -6.15 1.22 -13.57
N MET A 77 -7.25 1.30 -12.82
CA MET A 77 -8.60 1.10 -13.36
C MET A 77 -8.95 2.14 -14.42
N LYS A 78 -8.57 3.40 -14.20
CA LYS A 78 -8.85 4.50 -15.15
C LYS A 78 -8.17 4.29 -16.49
N ILE A 79 -6.97 3.72 -16.52
CA ILE A 79 -6.21 3.52 -17.76
C ILE A 79 -6.38 2.12 -18.36
N GLY A 80 -7.29 1.31 -17.81
CA GLY A 80 -7.57 -0.02 -18.31
C GLY A 80 -6.50 -1.06 -18.01
N GLY A 81 -5.78 -0.89 -16.91
CA GLY A 81 -4.64 -1.74 -16.54
C GLY A 81 -3.31 -1.13 -17.00
N GLY A 82 -2.24 -1.69 -16.57
CA GLY A 82 -0.91 -1.17 -16.91
C GLY A 82 -0.31 -0.32 -15.80
N ASN A 83 0.92 0.15 -16.03
CA ASN A 83 1.70 0.84 -15.01
C ASN A 83 2.18 2.25 -15.44
N ARG A 84 1.63 2.78 -16.54
CA ARG A 84 2.01 4.09 -17.07
C ARG A 84 1.07 5.16 -16.55
N TYR A 85 1.15 5.46 -15.27
CA TYR A 85 0.39 6.53 -14.64
C TYR A 85 1.30 7.28 -13.67
N ARG A 86 0.91 8.50 -13.35
CA ARG A 86 1.58 9.27 -12.30
C ARG A 86 1.01 8.88 -10.95
N GLN A 87 1.87 8.57 -9.98
CA GLN A 87 1.44 8.26 -8.63
C GLN A 87 0.65 9.44 -8.05
N PRO A 88 -0.62 9.23 -7.64
CA PRO A 88 -1.43 10.33 -7.15
C PRO A 88 -1.08 10.71 -5.71
N HIS A 89 -1.39 11.96 -5.35
CA HIS A 89 -1.23 12.47 -3.99
C HIS A 89 -2.54 13.12 -3.53
N MET A 90 -2.92 12.90 -2.29
CA MET A 90 -4.14 13.45 -1.70
C MET A 90 -3.87 14.45 -0.58
N ASN A 91 -2.62 14.90 -0.42
CA ASN A 91 -2.21 15.81 0.65
C ASN A 91 -2.56 15.24 2.04
N LYS A 92 -2.04 14.04 2.33
CA LYS A 92 -2.36 13.29 3.54
C LYS A 92 -2.02 14.05 4.82
N ARG A 93 -0.94 14.82 4.84
CA ARG A 93 -0.55 15.62 6.02
C ARG A 93 -1.60 16.65 6.39
N ARG A 94 -2.17 17.32 5.40
CA ARG A 94 -3.23 18.30 5.63
C ARG A 94 -4.50 17.63 6.15
N LEU A 95 -4.91 16.53 5.51
CA LEU A 95 -6.09 15.78 5.92
C LEU A 95 -5.95 15.24 7.34
N GLU A 96 -4.74 14.79 7.69
CA GLU A 96 -4.41 14.28 9.01
C GLU A 96 -4.55 15.38 10.07
N ARG A 97 -4.00 16.58 9.81
CA ARG A 97 -4.13 17.74 10.71
C ARG A 97 -5.58 18.17 10.90
N GLU A 98 -6.41 18.02 9.87
CA GLU A 98 -7.83 18.36 9.91
C GLU A 98 -8.71 17.23 10.45
N GLY A 99 -8.11 16.08 10.81
CA GLY A 99 -8.86 14.90 11.26
C GLY A 99 -9.72 14.28 10.18
N ARG A 100 -9.38 14.49 8.91
CA ARG A 100 -10.16 14.06 7.75
C ARG A 100 -9.52 12.95 6.94
N LEU A 101 -8.36 12.42 7.36
CA LEU A 101 -7.70 11.33 6.65
C LEU A 101 -8.51 10.05 6.77
N PRO A 102 -8.98 9.46 5.68
CA PRO A 102 -9.78 8.23 5.75
C PRO A 102 -8.89 7.01 6.01
N HIS A 103 -9.51 5.90 6.41
CA HIS A 103 -8.84 4.59 6.51
C HIS A 103 -8.95 3.79 5.22
N ARG A 104 -9.86 4.16 4.33
CA ARG A 104 -10.08 3.53 3.03
C ARG A 104 -10.67 4.54 2.06
N LEU A 105 -10.47 4.29 0.77
CA LEU A 105 -11.03 5.10 -0.29
C LEU A 105 -12.19 4.37 -0.96
N SER A 106 -13.22 5.10 -1.35
CA SER A 106 -14.26 4.58 -2.20
C SER A 106 -13.84 4.68 -3.66
N CYS A 107 -14.26 3.74 -4.48
CA CYS A 107 -14.10 3.81 -5.92
C CYS A 107 -15.37 4.38 -6.53
N GLN A 108 -15.22 5.42 -7.34
CA GLN A 108 -16.36 6.01 -8.05
C GLN A 108 -16.99 4.97 -8.98
N LYS A 109 -18.31 4.97 -9.05
CA LYS A 109 -19.05 3.98 -9.83
C LYS A 109 -18.70 4.01 -11.32
N ASP A 110 -18.51 5.20 -11.88
CA ASP A 110 -18.13 5.36 -13.27
C ASP A 110 -16.77 4.73 -13.60
N ILE A 111 -15.80 4.86 -12.70
CA ILE A 111 -14.48 4.22 -12.84
C ILE A 111 -14.61 2.70 -12.78
N TYR A 112 -15.36 2.20 -11.82
CA TYR A 112 -15.60 0.77 -11.65
C TYR A 112 -16.32 0.18 -12.88
N ASP A 113 -17.39 0.80 -13.32
CA ASP A 113 -18.18 0.34 -14.47
C ASP A 113 -17.35 0.33 -15.76
N ALA A 114 -16.52 1.37 -15.97
CA ALA A 114 -15.63 1.44 -17.11
C ALA A 114 -14.56 0.33 -17.08
N ALA A 115 -14.01 0.03 -15.92
CA ALA A 115 -13.02 -1.04 -15.76
C ALA A 115 -13.63 -2.41 -16.03
N ILE A 116 -14.85 -2.67 -15.53
CA ILE A 116 -15.56 -3.93 -15.78
C ILE A 116 -15.88 -4.09 -17.27
N ALA A 117 -16.35 -3.03 -17.93
CA ALA A 117 -16.62 -3.04 -19.36
C ALA A 117 -15.34 -3.31 -20.17
N TYR A 118 -14.22 -2.72 -19.77
CA TYR A 118 -12.92 -2.96 -20.40
C TYR A 118 -12.50 -4.41 -20.28
N LEU A 119 -12.60 -5.01 -19.08
CA LEU A 119 -12.25 -6.41 -18.85
C LEU A 119 -13.13 -7.37 -19.64
N ALA A 120 -14.40 -7.04 -19.84
CA ALA A 120 -15.33 -7.87 -20.61
C ALA A 120 -14.91 -8.01 -22.08
N GLN A 121 -14.13 -7.08 -22.63
CA GLN A 121 -13.62 -7.15 -24.00
C GLN A 121 -12.54 -8.21 -24.19
N TYR A 122 -11.93 -8.68 -23.12
CA TYR A 122 -10.81 -9.62 -23.11
C TYR A 122 -11.18 -11.01 -22.55
N SER A 123 -12.44 -11.21 -22.21
CA SER A 123 -12.90 -12.49 -21.64
C SER A 123 -13.67 -13.38 -22.62
#